data_671983ad9846c420f5fd461a3fc091b7
#
_entry.id   671983ad9846c420f5fd461a3fc091b7
#
_cell.length_a   1.000
_cell.length_b   1.000
_cell.length_c   1.000
_cell.angle_alpha   90.00
_cell.angle_beta   90.00
_cell.angle_gamma   90.00
#
_symmetry.space_group_name_H-M   'P 1'
#
loop_
_entity.id
_entity.type
_entity.pdbx_description
1 polymer ?
#
loop_
_entity_poly.entity_id
_entity_poly.type
_entity_poly.pdbx_seq_one_letter_code
_entity_poly.pdbx_strand_id
1 'polypeptide(L)'
;MEDVEVPEHIENLLELYKTNPELLYSYQDDDVYRTEGVGHVYLRNCITLAEMIQVPLENIMNMYSSFVPKIFVARHMEKLDMINTETNFNKYNLQNGSIAPVGNKYEGATVGLYKDGYFPATWKLDYASQYPSAISTWNLGPDTTSLVRVEEYTGKYNCITKENHKWYRIPTKFEKGKYAYDFIVKVRTDKDGFLKKEIKRLKEERKIIKAEMKAADDETKAALNSQQNAIKVIMNSIYGFLGLKSSVYGEMTSAVMVTAMCRWSILKCMQRNVDCLVETDTDGIVVDKFIEANAENIWLKKEIEDKFDITENYMELELEGDGERAFFYLMKNYVIEDEPGKYSIHGSSLKASRASKVVDRAVKLGIEYIFNNKPMDEVMEEAFNFSNLKLEDFVERVKLSKEPREYDDQYDFRLFLVRQVEEKTGQVIGKGTQMSYVMTKDRLPFEQFSQYYKNDRHYTFIKYVTNIDDLDTNYYKQLVNKNLMKFGLSLETYQQIDIFAGIDINTERKPIKKNKPLDTVPMEQI
;
A
#
# COMPACT_ATOMS: atom_id res chain seq x y z
N MET A 1 1.92 42.41 -5.78
CA MET A 1 2.17 41.82 -4.45
C MET A 1 3.36 40.89 -4.65
N GLU A 2 4.44 41.13 -3.95
CA GLU A 2 5.57 40.19 -3.97
C GLU A 2 5.06 38.85 -3.43
N ASP A 3 5.38 37.76 -4.13
CA ASP A 3 5.03 36.41 -3.68
C ASP A 3 5.71 36.15 -2.33
N VAL A 4 4.94 36.21 -1.27
CA VAL A 4 5.42 35.85 0.08
C VAL A 4 5.49 34.33 0.10
N GLU A 5 6.70 33.80 0.24
CA GLU A 5 6.95 32.37 0.38
C GLU A 5 6.26 31.88 1.65
N VAL A 6 5.12 31.19 1.51
CA VAL A 6 4.32 30.69 2.63
C VAL A 6 4.94 29.37 3.11
N PRO A 7 5.33 29.25 4.39
CA PRO A 7 5.89 28.00 4.92
C PRO A 7 4.88 26.85 4.85
N GLU A 8 5.31 25.66 4.47
CA GLU A 8 4.44 24.47 4.43
C GLU A 8 3.82 24.09 5.79
N HIS A 9 4.42 24.54 6.89
CA HIS A 9 3.92 24.26 8.24
C HIS A 9 4.39 25.30 9.25
N ILE A 10 3.46 25.82 10.03
CA ILE A 10 3.73 26.78 11.13
C ILE A 10 3.45 26.11 12.47
N GLU A 11 4.49 25.90 13.26
CA GLU A 11 4.38 25.21 14.56
C GLU A 11 3.77 26.06 15.67
N ASN A 12 3.88 27.39 15.61
CA ASN A 12 3.38 28.29 16.64
C ASN A 12 2.63 29.49 16.06
N LEU A 13 1.34 29.29 15.76
CA LEU A 13 0.48 30.32 15.20
C LEU A 13 0.34 31.55 16.10
N LEU A 14 0.35 31.37 17.43
CA LEU A 14 0.24 32.49 18.36
C LEU A 14 1.49 33.38 18.38
N GLU A 15 2.66 32.80 18.23
CA GLU A 15 3.92 33.54 18.13
C GLU A 15 3.99 34.29 16.80
N LEU A 16 3.60 33.62 15.71
CA LEU A 16 3.54 34.24 14.39
C LEU A 16 2.55 35.39 14.36
N TYR A 17 1.39 35.26 15.01
CA TYR A 17 0.41 36.35 15.15
C TYR A 17 1.02 37.59 15.81
N LYS A 18 1.88 37.40 16.80
CA LYS A 18 2.53 38.51 17.53
C LYS A 18 3.72 39.11 16.77
N THR A 19 4.43 38.32 15.98
CA THR A 19 5.70 38.72 15.34
C THR A 19 5.52 39.08 13.86
N ASN A 20 4.63 38.42 13.15
CA ASN A 20 4.36 38.66 11.73
C ASN A 20 2.90 38.23 11.37
N PRO A 21 1.89 39.05 11.71
CA PRO A 21 0.49 38.73 11.47
C PRO A 21 0.16 38.65 9.96
N GLU A 22 0.86 39.38 9.09
CA GLU A 22 0.63 39.34 7.64
C GLU A 22 1.00 37.96 7.06
N LEU A 23 2.10 37.37 7.49
CA LEU A 23 2.46 36.00 7.09
C LEU A 23 1.47 34.98 7.62
N LEU A 24 0.93 35.17 8.83
CA LEU A 24 -0.14 34.30 9.36
C LEU A 24 -1.41 34.38 8.50
N TYR A 25 -1.83 35.58 8.10
CA TYR A 25 -3.00 35.74 7.24
C TYR A 25 -2.77 35.11 5.86
N SER A 26 -1.62 35.33 5.24
CA SER A 26 -1.27 34.68 3.97
C SER A 26 -1.28 33.15 4.09
N TYR A 27 -0.80 32.60 5.20
CA TYR A 27 -0.86 31.17 5.48
C TYR A 27 -2.29 30.65 5.62
N GLN A 28 -3.14 31.38 6.34
CA GLN A 28 -4.56 31.02 6.48
C GLN A 28 -5.31 31.09 5.16
N ASP A 29 -5.04 32.11 4.34
CA ASP A 29 -5.64 32.25 3.02
C ASP A 29 -5.24 31.09 2.10
N ASP A 30 -3.96 30.68 2.12
CA ASP A 30 -3.47 29.52 1.38
C ASP A 30 -4.11 28.21 1.84
N ASP A 31 -4.25 27.99 3.14
CA ASP A 31 -4.95 26.83 3.73
C ASP A 31 -6.42 26.78 3.32
N VAL A 32 -7.11 27.92 3.32
CA VAL A 32 -8.51 28.02 2.87
C VAL A 32 -8.61 27.71 1.39
N TYR A 33 -7.75 28.33 0.56
CA TYR A 33 -7.74 28.11 -0.88
C TYR A 33 -7.44 26.64 -1.26
N ARG A 34 -6.46 26.02 -0.60
CA ARG A 34 -6.16 24.59 -0.78
C ARG A 34 -7.32 23.71 -0.34
N THR A 35 -7.96 24.03 0.78
CA THR A 35 -9.11 23.31 1.31
C THR A 35 -10.30 23.41 0.35
N GLU A 36 -10.55 24.59 -0.22
CA GLU A 36 -11.56 24.80 -1.24
C GLU A 36 -11.28 23.94 -2.50
N GLY A 37 -10.03 23.93 -2.98
CA GLY A 37 -9.62 23.11 -4.12
C GLY A 37 -9.85 21.61 -3.88
N VAL A 38 -9.47 21.11 -2.72
CA VAL A 38 -9.75 19.72 -2.31
C VAL A 38 -11.25 19.48 -2.20
N GLY A 39 -12.00 20.45 -1.63
CA GLY A 39 -13.44 20.40 -1.50
C GLY A 39 -14.15 20.28 -2.84
N HIS A 40 -13.75 21.05 -3.84
CA HIS A 40 -14.31 20.97 -5.19
C HIS A 40 -14.09 19.60 -5.85
N VAL A 41 -12.88 19.02 -5.75
CA VAL A 41 -12.59 17.69 -6.28
C VAL A 41 -13.39 16.62 -5.55
N TYR A 42 -13.43 16.69 -4.22
CA TYR A 42 -14.16 15.74 -3.38
C TYR A 42 -15.67 15.81 -3.64
N LEU A 43 -16.25 17.01 -3.68
CA LEU A 43 -17.69 17.23 -3.92
C LEU A 43 -18.09 16.68 -5.31
N ARG A 44 -17.30 16.92 -6.33
CA ARG A 44 -17.56 16.42 -7.68
C ARG A 44 -17.61 14.88 -7.70
N ASN A 45 -16.68 14.23 -7.04
CA ASN A 45 -16.67 12.77 -6.90
C ASN A 45 -17.91 12.28 -6.12
N CYS A 46 -18.29 12.96 -5.04
CA CYS A 46 -19.48 12.62 -4.24
C CYS A 46 -20.78 12.78 -5.03
N ILE A 47 -20.93 13.85 -5.84
CA ILE A 47 -22.08 14.05 -6.73
C ILE A 47 -22.18 12.89 -7.70
N THR A 48 -21.10 12.56 -8.40
CA THR A 48 -21.09 11.46 -9.37
C THR A 48 -21.46 10.11 -8.70
N LEU A 49 -20.91 9.82 -7.52
CA LEU A 49 -21.29 8.61 -6.78
C LEU A 49 -22.76 8.63 -6.36
N ALA A 50 -23.28 9.78 -5.88
CA ALA A 50 -24.68 9.93 -5.50
C ALA A 50 -25.63 9.65 -6.67
N GLU A 51 -25.32 10.17 -7.85
CA GLU A 51 -26.07 9.92 -9.09
C GLU A 51 -26.01 8.45 -9.51
N MET A 52 -24.81 7.85 -9.51
CA MET A 52 -24.62 6.45 -9.93
C MET A 52 -25.37 5.46 -9.03
N ILE A 53 -25.32 5.64 -7.71
CA ILE A 53 -26.03 4.75 -6.77
C ILE A 53 -27.38 5.28 -6.33
N GLN A 54 -27.81 6.44 -6.87
CA GLN A 54 -29.11 7.08 -6.65
C GLN A 54 -29.46 7.29 -5.16
N VAL A 55 -28.57 7.90 -4.42
CA VAL A 55 -28.78 8.31 -3.03
C VAL A 55 -28.56 9.81 -2.88
N PRO A 56 -29.18 10.46 -1.87
CA PRO A 56 -28.91 11.87 -1.57
C PRO A 56 -27.41 12.13 -1.36
N LEU A 57 -26.92 13.26 -1.87
CA LEU A 57 -25.51 13.65 -1.76
C LEU A 57 -25.02 13.69 -0.31
N GLU A 58 -25.85 14.19 0.61
CA GLU A 58 -25.57 14.22 2.04
C GLU A 58 -25.23 12.81 2.59
N ASN A 59 -25.91 11.79 2.10
CA ASN A 59 -25.62 10.42 2.52
C ASN A 59 -24.23 9.98 2.05
N ILE A 60 -23.82 10.32 0.82
CA ILE A 60 -22.48 9.99 0.32
C ILE A 60 -21.39 10.70 1.13
N MET A 61 -21.57 11.97 1.43
CA MET A 61 -20.59 12.77 2.19
C MET A 61 -20.38 12.25 3.61
N ASN A 62 -21.40 11.66 4.21
CA ASN A 62 -21.38 11.13 5.58
C ASN A 62 -21.16 9.61 5.66
N MET A 63 -21.11 8.91 4.53
CA MET A 63 -20.94 7.46 4.48
C MET A 63 -19.46 7.03 4.53
N TYR A 64 -19.20 5.92 5.23
CA TYR A 64 -17.95 5.19 5.03
C TYR A 64 -17.91 4.57 3.63
N SER A 65 -16.74 4.50 3.03
CA SER A 65 -16.52 3.95 1.68
C SER A 65 -17.11 2.53 1.46
N SER A 66 -17.29 1.76 2.53
CA SER A 66 -17.93 0.44 2.49
C SER A 66 -19.45 0.46 2.25
N PHE A 67 -20.12 1.62 2.39
CA PHE A 67 -21.56 1.72 2.14
C PHE A 67 -21.91 1.84 0.66
N VAL A 68 -21.05 2.46 -0.14
CA VAL A 68 -21.27 2.62 -1.58
C VAL A 68 -21.54 1.28 -2.28
N PRO A 69 -20.66 0.27 -2.19
CA PRO A 69 -20.91 -1.03 -2.80
C PRO A 69 -22.10 -1.77 -2.16
N LYS A 70 -22.36 -1.57 -0.87
CA LYS A 70 -23.51 -2.17 -0.19
C LYS A 70 -24.83 -1.71 -0.80
N ILE A 71 -25.00 -0.41 -1.01
CA ILE A 71 -26.21 0.15 -1.62
C ILE A 71 -26.31 -0.28 -3.09
N PHE A 72 -25.21 -0.22 -3.82
CA PHE A 72 -25.17 -0.65 -5.22
C PHE A 72 -25.64 -2.11 -5.37
N VAL A 73 -25.09 -3.02 -4.57
CA VAL A 73 -25.47 -4.44 -4.60
C VAL A 73 -26.92 -4.63 -4.12
N ALA A 74 -27.33 -3.99 -3.01
CA ALA A 74 -28.68 -4.14 -2.47
C ALA A 74 -29.77 -3.78 -3.50
N ARG A 75 -29.60 -2.67 -4.22
CA ARG A 75 -30.54 -2.25 -5.28
C ARG A 75 -30.63 -3.24 -6.45
N HIS A 76 -29.51 -3.87 -6.81
CA HIS A 76 -29.51 -4.90 -7.85
C HIS A 76 -30.17 -6.19 -7.36
N MET A 77 -29.96 -6.57 -6.11
CA MET A 77 -30.61 -7.73 -5.50
C MET A 77 -32.12 -7.54 -5.40
N GLU A 78 -32.59 -6.34 -5.05
CA GLU A 78 -34.02 -6.00 -5.04
C GLU A 78 -34.66 -6.16 -6.44
N LYS A 79 -33.98 -5.66 -7.49
CA LYS A 79 -34.45 -5.81 -8.87
C LYS A 79 -34.51 -7.28 -9.35
N LEU A 80 -33.79 -8.18 -8.69
CA LEU A 80 -33.73 -9.61 -8.99
C LEU A 80 -34.67 -10.45 -8.09
N ASP A 81 -35.49 -9.79 -7.28
CA ASP A 81 -36.34 -10.45 -6.25
C ASP A 81 -35.52 -11.35 -5.30
N MET A 82 -34.26 -11.01 -5.07
CA MET A 82 -33.40 -11.77 -4.19
C MET A 82 -33.44 -11.18 -2.77
N ILE A 83 -33.97 -11.96 -1.85
CA ILE A 83 -34.01 -11.64 -0.43
C ILE A 83 -32.94 -12.47 0.28
N ASN A 84 -32.05 -11.81 0.99
CA ASN A 84 -31.10 -12.47 1.86
C ASN A 84 -31.26 -11.95 3.29
N THR A 85 -31.62 -12.84 4.19
CA THR A 85 -31.92 -12.53 5.59
C THR A 85 -30.73 -12.75 6.52
N GLU A 86 -29.65 -13.37 6.02
CA GLU A 86 -28.49 -13.73 6.83
C GLU A 86 -27.24 -12.99 6.41
N THR A 87 -26.48 -12.50 7.40
CA THR A 87 -25.15 -11.95 7.17
C THR A 87 -24.15 -13.05 6.81
N ASN A 88 -23.03 -12.70 6.18
CA ASN A 88 -21.95 -13.65 5.95
C ASN A 88 -21.50 -14.34 7.26
N PHE A 89 -21.52 -13.63 8.39
CA PHE A 89 -21.20 -14.22 9.68
C PHE A 89 -22.12 -15.38 10.04
N ASN A 90 -23.42 -15.23 9.86
CA ASN A 90 -24.40 -16.30 10.18
C ASN A 90 -24.36 -17.44 9.16
N LYS A 91 -24.24 -17.14 7.86
CA LYS A 91 -24.17 -18.14 6.79
C LYS A 91 -23.02 -19.12 6.95
N TYR A 92 -21.87 -18.63 7.38
CA TYR A 92 -20.63 -19.40 7.44
C TYR A 92 -20.12 -19.63 8.87
N ASN A 93 -20.96 -19.34 9.88
CA ASN A 93 -20.58 -19.52 11.28
C ASN A 93 -20.49 -21.01 11.65
N LEU A 94 -19.35 -21.39 12.16
CA LEU A 94 -18.99 -22.78 12.47
C LEU A 94 -19.44 -23.24 13.84
N GLN A 95 -20.71 -23.19 14.14
CA GLN A 95 -21.14 -23.83 15.39
C GLN A 95 -21.14 -25.36 15.35
N ASN A 96 -21.00 -25.97 14.19
CA ASN A 96 -21.15 -27.44 14.04
C ASN A 96 -20.04 -28.16 13.26
N GLY A 97 -18.82 -27.61 13.18
CA GLY A 97 -17.62 -28.36 12.76
C GLY A 97 -17.49 -28.73 11.27
N SER A 98 -18.31 -28.18 10.37
CA SER A 98 -18.34 -28.64 8.98
C SER A 98 -17.96 -27.59 7.92
N ILE A 99 -17.72 -26.33 8.28
CA ILE A 99 -17.38 -25.27 7.33
C ILE A 99 -16.23 -24.40 7.87
N ALA A 100 -15.40 -23.83 7.00
CA ALA A 100 -14.26 -23.01 7.37
C ALA A 100 -14.61 -21.82 8.30
N PRO A 101 -13.75 -21.43 9.22
CA PRO A 101 -14.02 -20.39 10.21
C PRO A 101 -14.36 -19.07 9.54
N VAL A 102 -15.59 -18.64 9.73
CA VAL A 102 -16.12 -17.41 9.17
C VAL A 102 -15.59 -16.22 9.95
N GLY A 103 -15.19 -15.25 9.19
CA GLY A 103 -14.74 -13.99 9.74
C GLY A 103 -13.29 -13.95 10.11
N ASN A 104 -12.55 -14.98 9.80
CA ASN A 104 -11.11 -15.00 9.86
C ASN A 104 -10.52 -14.45 8.57
N LYS A 105 -9.28 -14.00 8.64
CA LYS A 105 -8.56 -13.51 7.48
C LYS A 105 -8.18 -14.71 6.61
N TYR A 106 -8.78 -14.82 5.43
CA TYR A 106 -8.34 -15.76 4.39
C TYR A 106 -7.18 -15.18 3.58
N GLU A 107 -6.52 -16.04 2.82
CA GLU A 107 -5.35 -15.70 2.03
C GLU A 107 -5.70 -14.67 0.95
N GLY A 108 -5.03 -13.52 1.03
CA GLY A 108 -5.20 -12.42 0.08
C GLY A 108 -4.30 -12.55 -1.14
N ALA A 109 -3.74 -11.44 -1.56
CA ALA A 109 -2.84 -11.35 -2.70
C ALA A 109 -1.46 -11.96 -2.43
N THR A 110 -0.75 -12.29 -3.51
CA THR A 110 0.65 -12.69 -3.48
C THR A 110 1.55 -11.46 -3.54
N VAL A 111 2.57 -11.42 -2.68
CA VAL A 111 3.59 -10.36 -2.68
C VAL A 111 4.95 -11.00 -2.42
N GLY A 112 5.96 -10.62 -3.17
CA GLY A 112 7.30 -11.16 -3.00
C GLY A 112 8.36 -10.38 -3.77
N LEU A 113 9.57 -10.31 -3.20
CA LEU A 113 10.76 -9.78 -3.84
C LEU A 113 11.69 -10.96 -4.15
N TYR A 114 12.12 -11.09 -5.39
CA TYR A 114 12.90 -12.22 -5.92
C TYR A 114 14.32 -11.81 -6.29
N LYS A 115 14.50 -10.55 -6.72
CA LYS A 115 15.80 -9.94 -6.97
C LYS A 115 15.83 -8.56 -6.31
N ASP A 116 16.88 -8.29 -5.55
CA ASP A 116 17.15 -6.98 -4.94
C ASP A 116 18.32 -6.28 -5.65
N GLY A 117 18.49 -4.99 -5.39
CA GLY A 117 19.56 -4.18 -5.94
C GLY A 117 19.10 -3.23 -7.04
N TYR A 118 20.08 -2.72 -7.79
CA TYR A 118 19.85 -1.76 -8.88
C TYR A 118 19.62 -2.46 -10.22
N PHE A 119 18.63 -1.98 -10.95
CA PHE A 119 18.27 -2.40 -12.30
C PHE A 119 18.33 -1.20 -13.25
N PRO A 120 19.09 -1.29 -14.35
CA PRO A 120 19.20 -0.19 -15.33
C PRO A 120 17.92 0.00 -16.15
N ALA A 121 17.05 -1.02 -16.19
CA ALA A 121 15.72 -0.95 -16.76
C ALA A 121 14.81 -1.99 -16.10
N THR A 122 13.57 -1.61 -15.82
CA THR A 122 12.52 -2.50 -15.31
C THR A 122 11.22 -2.24 -16.05
N TRP A 123 10.39 -3.27 -16.16
CA TRP A 123 9.07 -3.20 -16.76
C TRP A 123 8.05 -3.71 -15.75
N LYS A 124 6.98 -2.94 -15.54
CA LYS A 124 5.88 -3.32 -14.67
C LYS A 124 4.67 -3.70 -15.50
N LEU A 125 4.21 -4.94 -15.34
CA LEU A 125 2.95 -5.41 -15.89
C LEU A 125 1.96 -5.57 -14.75
N ASP A 126 0.78 -4.95 -14.88
CA ASP A 126 -0.26 -4.92 -13.85
C ASP A 126 -1.61 -5.31 -14.43
N TYR A 127 -2.46 -5.98 -13.63
CA TYR A 127 -3.78 -6.33 -14.11
C TYR A 127 -4.73 -5.14 -14.13
N ALA A 128 -5.35 -4.91 -15.27
CA ALA A 128 -6.43 -3.91 -15.38
C ALA A 128 -7.63 -4.29 -14.50
N SER A 129 -7.70 -3.77 -13.27
CA SER A 129 -8.77 -4.07 -12.30
C SER A 129 -8.91 -5.56 -12.01
N GLN A 130 -7.90 -6.19 -11.43
CA GLN A 130 -7.77 -7.65 -11.26
C GLN A 130 -9.01 -8.31 -10.62
N TYR A 131 -9.47 -7.82 -9.47
CA TYR A 131 -10.61 -8.43 -8.76
C TYR A 131 -11.93 -8.35 -9.52
N PRO A 132 -12.34 -7.20 -10.10
CA PRO A 132 -13.48 -7.13 -11.00
C PRO A 132 -13.35 -8.05 -12.22
N SER A 133 -12.14 -8.16 -12.78
CA SER A 133 -11.85 -9.06 -13.90
C SER A 133 -12.05 -10.53 -13.53
N ALA A 134 -11.58 -10.93 -12.33
CA ALA A 134 -11.79 -12.28 -11.82
C ALA A 134 -13.28 -12.57 -11.57
N ILE A 135 -14.04 -11.63 -11.00
CA ILE A 135 -15.49 -11.77 -10.82
C ILE A 135 -16.16 -12.04 -12.18
N SER A 136 -15.78 -11.29 -13.20
CA SER A 136 -16.37 -11.45 -14.54
C SER A 136 -15.94 -12.74 -15.23
N THR A 137 -14.65 -13.11 -15.15
CA THR A 137 -14.10 -14.32 -15.80
C THR A 137 -14.71 -15.59 -15.23
N TRP A 138 -14.79 -15.71 -13.91
CA TRP A 138 -15.32 -16.91 -13.23
C TRP A 138 -16.78 -16.81 -12.86
N ASN A 139 -17.50 -15.77 -13.29
CA ASN A 139 -18.94 -15.57 -13.05
C ASN A 139 -19.31 -15.61 -11.56
N LEU A 140 -18.55 -14.89 -10.72
CA LEU A 140 -18.69 -14.95 -9.26
C LEU A 140 -19.70 -13.95 -8.73
N GLY A 141 -20.55 -14.38 -7.81
CA GLY A 141 -21.53 -13.51 -7.17
C GLY A 141 -22.52 -14.26 -6.30
N PRO A 142 -23.34 -13.52 -5.52
CA PRO A 142 -24.34 -14.13 -4.63
C PRO A 142 -25.40 -14.97 -5.35
N ASP A 143 -25.65 -14.69 -6.63
CA ASP A 143 -26.66 -15.37 -7.45
C ASP A 143 -26.12 -16.50 -8.31
N THR A 144 -24.79 -16.71 -8.32
CA THR A 144 -24.15 -17.73 -9.15
C THR A 144 -23.24 -18.68 -8.40
N THR A 145 -22.70 -18.27 -7.24
CA THR A 145 -21.70 -19.03 -6.49
C THR A 145 -22.31 -19.68 -5.25
N SER A 146 -21.93 -20.91 -4.96
CA SER A 146 -22.31 -21.59 -3.70
C SER A 146 -21.18 -22.48 -3.20
N LEU A 147 -20.93 -22.46 -1.91
CA LEU A 147 -20.07 -23.43 -1.23
C LEU A 147 -20.81 -24.75 -1.13
N VAL A 148 -20.19 -25.83 -1.62
CA VAL A 148 -20.76 -27.19 -1.54
C VAL A 148 -20.26 -27.89 -0.29
N ARG A 149 -18.94 -27.90 -0.09
CA ARG A 149 -18.28 -28.48 1.07
C ARG A 149 -16.82 -27.97 1.18
N VAL A 150 -16.21 -28.32 2.29
CA VAL A 150 -14.79 -28.07 2.56
C VAL A 150 -14.10 -29.42 2.72
N GLU A 151 -12.91 -29.57 2.14
CA GLU A 151 -12.11 -30.79 2.17
C GLU A 151 -10.73 -30.51 2.74
N GLU A 152 -9.97 -31.58 3.01
CA GLU A 152 -8.57 -31.47 3.42
C GLU A 152 -7.76 -30.71 2.35
N TYR A 153 -6.83 -29.88 2.80
CA TYR A 153 -6.00 -29.06 1.93
C TYR A 153 -5.07 -29.89 1.06
N THR A 154 -5.25 -29.82 -0.24
CA THR A 154 -4.34 -30.46 -1.22
C THR A 154 -3.41 -29.47 -1.91
N GLY A 155 -3.73 -28.20 -1.84
CA GLY A 155 -3.01 -27.14 -2.53
C GLY A 155 -3.24 -27.10 -4.05
N LYS A 156 -4.13 -27.92 -4.60
CA LYS A 156 -4.32 -28.09 -6.05
C LYS A 156 -5.62 -27.47 -6.55
N TYR A 157 -5.51 -26.64 -7.57
CA TYR A 157 -6.68 -26.14 -8.30
C TYR A 157 -7.22 -27.20 -9.25
N ASN A 158 -8.53 -27.35 -9.31
CA ASN A 158 -9.20 -28.21 -10.29
C ASN A 158 -10.57 -27.65 -10.68
N CYS A 159 -11.05 -28.02 -11.86
CA CYS A 159 -12.38 -27.66 -12.36
C CYS A 159 -13.02 -28.85 -13.07
N ILE A 160 -14.32 -29.05 -12.84
CA ILE A 160 -15.12 -30.06 -13.52
C ILE A 160 -16.41 -29.39 -13.99
N THR A 161 -16.69 -29.45 -15.29
CA THR A 161 -17.94 -28.97 -15.88
C THR A 161 -19.03 -30.05 -15.75
N LYS A 162 -20.22 -29.69 -15.23
CA LYS A 162 -21.39 -30.53 -15.10
C LYS A 162 -22.64 -29.77 -15.51
N GLU A 163 -23.26 -30.13 -16.60
CA GLU A 163 -24.47 -29.49 -17.10
C GLU A 163 -24.47 -27.95 -17.00
N ASN A 164 -25.22 -27.39 -16.06
CA ASN A 164 -25.41 -25.96 -15.86
C ASN A 164 -24.46 -25.37 -14.84
N HIS A 165 -23.41 -26.09 -14.43
CA HIS A 165 -22.50 -25.65 -13.38
C HIS A 165 -21.06 -26.08 -13.67
N LYS A 166 -20.12 -25.26 -13.17
CA LYS A 166 -18.72 -25.64 -12.98
C LYS A 166 -18.45 -25.86 -11.50
N TRP A 167 -17.75 -26.92 -11.20
CA TRP A 167 -17.32 -27.28 -9.85
C TRP A 167 -15.83 -27.03 -9.74
N TYR A 168 -15.47 -26.18 -8.82
CA TYR A 168 -14.08 -25.81 -8.58
C TYR A 168 -13.60 -26.38 -7.27
N ARG A 169 -12.39 -26.93 -7.28
CA ARG A 169 -11.57 -27.14 -6.09
C ARG A 169 -10.62 -25.95 -6.00
N ILE A 170 -10.68 -25.18 -4.93
CA ILE A 170 -9.85 -24.00 -4.71
C ILE A 170 -9.14 -24.09 -3.35
N PRO A 171 -7.81 -24.19 -3.32
CA PRO A 171 -7.05 -24.19 -2.08
C PRO A 171 -7.00 -22.77 -1.50
N THR A 172 -7.16 -22.66 -0.18
CA THR A 172 -7.03 -21.39 0.54
C THR A 172 -6.53 -21.59 1.97
N LYS A 173 -5.86 -20.57 2.50
CA LYS A 173 -5.39 -20.53 3.88
C LYS A 173 -6.10 -19.40 4.62
N PHE A 174 -6.29 -19.59 5.92
CA PHE A 174 -6.92 -18.64 6.81
C PHE A 174 -5.95 -18.27 7.94
N GLU A 175 -6.18 -17.13 8.58
CA GLU A 175 -5.41 -16.68 9.74
C GLU A 175 -3.89 -16.85 9.60
N LYS A 176 -3.31 -16.23 8.58
CA LYS A 176 -1.86 -16.32 8.29
C LYS A 176 -1.36 -17.76 8.07
N GLY A 177 -2.20 -18.59 7.47
CA GLY A 177 -1.86 -19.97 7.15
C GLY A 177 -2.04 -20.98 8.30
N LYS A 178 -2.63 -20.57 9.42
CA LYS A 178 -2.90 -21.46 10.55
C LYS A 178 -3.92 -22.55 10.20
N TYR A 179 -4.88 -22.22 9.36
CA TYR A 179 -5.87 -23.17 8.83
C TYR A 179 -5.78 -23.18 7.30
N ALA A 180 -5.81 -24.34 6.70
CA ALA A 180 -5.77 -24.53 5.26
C ALA A 180 -6.81 -25.58 4.83
N TYR A 181 -7.59 -25.26 3.80
CA TYR A 181 -8.68 -26.09 3.29
C TYR A 181 -8.77 -25.96 1.78
N ASP A 182 -9.34 -27.00 1.14
CA ASP A 182 -9.83 -26.93 -0.22
C ASP A 182 -11.33 -26.63 -0.19
N PHE A 183 -11.76 -25.54 -0.81
CA PHE A 183 -13.15 -25.22 -1.02
C PHE A 183 -13.65 -25.92 -2.28
N ILE A 184 -14.74 -26.67 -2.15
CA ILE A 184 -15.48 -27.19 -3.31
C ILE A 184 -16.63 -26.24 -3.57
N VAL A 185 -16.49 -25.48 -4.63
CA VAL A 185 -17.38 -24.37 -5.02
C VAL A 185 -18.13 -24.73 -6.29
N LYS A 186 -19.42 -24.46 -6.31
CA LYS A 186 -20.28 -24.65 -7.47
C LYS A 186 -20.63 -23.26 -8.02
N VAL A 187 -20.37 -23.04 -9.31
CA VAL A 187 -20.70 -21.80 -10.02
C VAL A 187 -21.64 -22.12 -11.20
N ARG A 188 -22.70 -21.36 -11.33
CA ARG A 188 -23.66 -21.49 -12.44
C ARG A 188 -23.04 -21.07 -13.77
N THR A 189 -23.39 -21.83 -14.83
CA THR A 189 -22.97 -21.56 -16.22
C THR A 189 -24.12 -21.28 -17.16
N ASP A 190 -25.36 -21.52 -16.70
CA ASP A 190 -26.60 -21.33 -17.47
C ASP A 190 -27.05 -19.86 -17.55
N LYS A 191 -26.45 -19.00 -16.73
CA LYS A 191 -26.69 -17.54 -16.76
C LYS A 191 -25.45 -16.75 -16.35
N ASP A 192 -25.34 -15.56 -16.88
CA ASP A 192 -24.41 -14.56 -16.33
C ASP A 192 -24.95 -13.98 -15.02
N GLY A 193 -24.12 -13.97 -13.98
CA GLY A 193 -24.44 -13.33 -12.71
C GLY A 193 -24.61 -11.82 -12.84
N PHE A 194 -25.34 -11.22 -11.91
CA PHE A 194 -25.58 -9.78 -11.98
C PHE A 194 -24.29 -8.98 -11.81
N LEU A 195 -23.34 -9.42 -10.96
CA LEU A 195 -22.04 -8.74 -10.80
C LEU A 195 -21.22 -8.78 -12.08
N LYS A 196 -21.20 -9.92 -12.79
CA LYS A 196 -20.54 -10.02 -14.09
C LYS A 196 -21.12 -9.01 -15.08
N LYS A 197 -22.46 -8.94 -15.17
CA LYS A 197 -23.15 -7.99 -16.08
C LYS A 197 -22.83 -6.54 -15.74
N GLU A 198 -22.92 -6.19 -14.47
CA GLU A 198 -22.67 -4.82 -14.02
C GLU A 198 -21.20 -4.40 -14.16
N ILE A 199 -20.27 -5.29 -13.83
CA ILE A 199 -18.83 -4.98 -14.02
C ILE A 199 -18.50 -4.81 -15.52
N LYS A 200 -19.09 -5.63 -16.40
CA LYS A 200 -18.93 -5.45 -17.85
C LYS A 200 -19.46 -4.09 -18.30
N ARG A 201 -20.67 -3.73 -17.87
CA ARG A 201 -21.28 -2.41 -18.17
C ARG A 201 -20.41 -1.27 -17.68
N LEU A 202 -19.97 -1.33 -16.42
CA LEU A 202 -19.12 -0.29 -15.81
C LEU A 202 -17.73 -0.17 -16.48
N LYS A 203 -17.13 -1.29 -16.89
CA LYS A 203 -15.87 -1.28 -17.64
C LYS A 203 -16.03 -0.61 -19.01
N GLU A 204 -17.09 -0.94 -19.73
CA GLU A 204 -17.36 -0.34 -21.05
C GLU A 204 -17.65 1.17 -20.93
N GLU A 205 -18.48 1.56 -19.97
CA GLU A 205 -18.75 2.97 -19.66
C GLU A 205 -17.44 3.74 -19.33
N ARG A 206 -16.59 3.16 -18.48
CA ARG A 206 -15.28 3.76 -18.15
C ARG A 206 -14.37 3.89 -19.36
N LYS A 207 -14.39 2.92 -20.29
CA LYS A 207 -13.62 2.95 -21.53
C LYS A 207 -14.07 4.09 -22.44
N ILE A 208 -15.38 4.28 -22.58
CA ILE A 208 -15.98 5.39 -23.35
C ILE A 208 -15.55 6.73 -22.74
N ILE A 209 -15.71 6.91 -21.42
CA ILE A 209 -15.32 8.14 -20.72
C ILE A 209 -13.82 8.44 -20.91
N LYS A 210 -12.96 7.43 -20.79
CA LYS A 210 -11.52 7.60 -21.02
C LYS A 210 -11.18 8.01 -22.48
N ALA A 211 -11.96 7.54 -23.45
CA ALA A 211 -11.79 7.94 -24.84
C ALA A 211 -12.24 9.41 -25.06
N GLU A 212 -13.35 9.82 -24.48
CA GLU A 212 -13.86 11.18 -24.51
C GLU A 212 -12.87 12.18 -23.85
N MET A 213 -12.27 11.79 -22.73
CA MET A 213 -11.25 12.61 -22.04
C MET A 213 -10.06 13.02 -22.93
N LYS A 214 -9.72 12.20 -23.94
CA LYS A 214 -8.57 12.51 -24.83
C LYS A 214 -8.83 13.72 -25.73
N ALA A 215 -10.09 14.00 -26.05
CA ALA A 215 -10.51 15.09 -26.95
C ALA A 215 -11.15 16.27 -26.19
N ALA A 216 -11.31 16.17 -24.88
CA ALA A 216 -12.00 17.16 -24.07
C ALA A 216 -11.09 18.33 -23.65
N ASP A 217 -11.68 19.50 -23.44
CA ASP A 217 -11.04 20.63 -22.76
C ASP A 217 -10.80 20.34 -21.27
N ASP A 218 -10.03 21.18 -20.59
CA ASP A 218 -9.60 20.93 -19.21
C ASP A 218 -10.76 20.82 -18.21
N GLU A 219 -11.82 21.61 -18.37
CA GLU A 219 -12.98 21.57 -17.48
C GLU A 219 -13.79 20.28 -17.68
N THR A 220 -14.10 19.95 -18.92
CA THR A 220 -14.77 18.71 -19.31
C THR A 220 -13.94 17.48 -18.92
N LYS A 221 -12.63 17.53 -19.12
CA LYS A 221 -11.70 16.48 -18.72
C LYS A 221 -11.71 16.24 -17.21
N ALA A 222 -11.78 17.30 -16.40
CA ALA A 222 -11.88 17.17 -14.94
C ALA A 222 -13.20 16.50 -14.52
N ALA A 223 -14.32 16.81 -15.16
CA ALA A 223 -15.61 16.17 -14.92
C ALA A 223 -15.61 14.70 -15.32
N LEU A 224 -15.14 14.38 -16.52
CA LEU A 224 -15.01 13.00 -17.01
C LEU A 224 -14.05 12.17 -16.13
N ASN A 225 -12.96 12.78 -15.64
CA ASN A 225 -12.05 12.13 -14.71
C ASN A 225 -12.73 11.78 -13.37
N SER A 226 -13.60 12.64 -12.85
CA SER A 226 -14.41 12.31 -11.67
C SER A 226 -15.34 11.13 -11.92
N GLN A 227 -15.99 11.07 -13.07
CA GLN A 227 -16.88 9.97 -13.45
C GLN A 227 -16.11 8.64 -13.55
N GLN A 228 -15.00 8.59 -14.30
CA GLN A 228 -14.23 7.35 -14.42
C GLN A 228 -13.62 6.90 -13.08
N ASN A 229 -13.29 7.83 -12.19
CA ASN A 229 -12.82 7.51 -10.83
C ASN A 229 -13.94 6.95 -9.96
N ALA A 230 -15.15 7.49 -10.02
CA ALA A 230 -16.32 6.96 -9.33
C ALA A 230 -16.61 5.51 -9.76
N ILE A 231 -16.59 5.23 -11.06
CA ILE A 231 -16.73 3.87 -11.59
C ILE A 231 -15.63 2.94 -11.05
N LYS A 232 -14.37 3.40 -11.04
CA LYS A 232 -13.25 2.64 -10.47
C LYS A 232 -13.46 2.32 -9.00
N VAL A 233 -13.92 3.30 -8.20
CA VAL A 233 -14.22 3.11 -6.78
C VAL A 233 -15.30 2.06 -6.58
N ILE A 234 -16.41 2.12 -7.31
CA ILE A 234 -17.49 1.14 -7.21
C ILE A 234 -16.97 -0.26 -7.56
N MET A 235 -16.33 -0.43 -8.71
CA MET A 235 -15.84 -1.73 -9.16
C MET A 235 -14.86 -2.36 -8.15
N ASN A 236 -13.89 -1.59 -7.65
CA ASN A 236 -12.88 -2.10 -6.73
C ASN A 236 -13.46 -2.40 -5.33
N SER A 237 -14.51 -1.72 -4.93
CA SER A 237 -15.14 -1.92 -3.62
C SER A 237 -16.11 -3.13 -3.57
N ILE A 238 -16.58 -3.63 -4.72
CA ILE A 238 -17.47 -4.81 -4.80
C ILE A 238 -16.83 -6.03 -4.13
N TYR A 239 -15.56 -6.29 -4.40
CA TYR A 239 -14.84 -7.40 -3.78
C TYR A 239 -14.82 -7.30 -2.24
N GLY A 240 -14.46 -6.13 -1.71
CA GLY A 240 -14.43 -5.88 -0.26
C GLY A 240 -15.79 -6.10 0.40
N PHE A 241 -16.86 -5.69 -0.30
CA PHE A 241 -18.22 -5.92 0.14
C PHE A 241 -18.61 -7.40 0.18
N LEU A 242 -18.22 -8.20 -0.82
CA LEU A 242 -18.49 -9.65 -0.83
C LEU A 242 -17.91 -10.34 0.42
N GLY A 243 -16.72 -9.94 0.86
CA GLY A 243 -16.01 -10.53 2.01
C GLY A 243 -16.36 -9.94 3.38
N LEU A 244 -17.20 -8.91 3.47
CA LEU A 244 -17.57 -8.29 4.76
C LEU A 244 -18.42 -9.25 5.61
N LYS A 245 -18.03 -9.45 6.88
CA LYS A 245 -18.76 -10.26 7.86
C LYS A 245 -20.22 -9.82 8.04
N SER A 246 -20.42 -8.51 8.18
CA SER A 246 -21.71 -7.89 8.43
C SER A 246 -22.57 -7.72 7.16
N SER A 247 -22.08 -8.14 6.00
CA SER A 247 -22.82 -8.00 4.75
C SER A 247 -23.94 -9.02 4.65
N VAL A 248 -25.17 -8.56 4.48
CA VAL A 248 -26.35 -9.38 4.23
C VAL A 248 -26.38 -9.89 2.78
N TYR A 249 -25.94 -9.05 1.85
CA TYR A 249 -25.88 -9.39 0.40
C TYR A 249 -24.48 -9.84 -0.04
N GLY A 250 -23.57 -10.04 0.90
CA GLY A 250 -22.24 -10.55 0.60
C GLY A 250 -22.23 -12.05 0.35
N GLU A 251 -21.17 -12.52 -0.28
CA GLU A 251 -20.94 -13.94 -0.52
C GLU A 251 -19.46 -14.25 -0.30
N MET A 252 -19.17 -14.77 0.90
CA MET A 252 -17.81 -15.06 1.34
C MET A 252 -17.09 -16.05 0.42
N THR A 253 -17.81 -17.05 -0.09
CA THR A 253 -17.25 -18.05 -1.01
C THR A 253 -16.76 -17.40 -2.30
N SER A 254 -17.54 -16.46 -2.85
CA SER A 254 -17.12 -15.65 -3.99
C SER A 254 -15.86 -14.83 -3.68
N ALA A 255 -15.81 -14.18 -2.51
CA ALA A 255 -14.65 -13.39 -2.11
C ALA A 255 -13.37 -14.24 -1.98
N VAL A 256 -13.46 -15.40 -1.36
CA VAL A 256 -12.37 -16.38 -1.26
C VAL A 256 -11.92 -16.85 -2.65
N MET A 257 -12.89 -17.16 -3.53
CA MET A 257 -12.60 -17.60 -4.88
C MET A 257 -11.95 -16.49 -5.72
N VAL A 258 -12.38 -15.23 -5.60
CA VAL A 258 -11.73 -14.09 -6.27
C VAL A 258 -10.25 -14.03 -5.94
N THR A 259 -9.89 -14.01 -4.65
CA THR A 259 -8.47 -13.95 -4.27
C THR A 259 -7.69 -15.18 -4.70
N ALA A 260 -8.29 -16.36 -4.62
CA ALA A 260 -7.65 -17.61 -5.04
C ALA A 260 -7.36 -17.62 -6.54
N MET A 261 -8.30 -17.17 -7.39
CA MET A 261 -8.10 -17.11 -8.84
C MET A 261 -7.12 -16.00 -9.24
N CYS A 262 -7.14 -14.88 -8.54
CA CYS A 262 -6.13 -13.82 -8.70
C CYS A 262 -4.72 -14.31 -8.34
N ARG A 263 -4.58 -15.05 -7.23
CA ARG A 263 -3.30 -15.70 -6.88
C ARG A 263 -2.87 -16.71 -7.95
N TRP A 264 -3.80 -17.55 -8.40
CA TRP A 264 -3.48 -18.52 -9.45
C TRP A 264 -2.96 -17.84 -10.71
N SER A 265 -3.62 -16.79 -11.19
CA SER A 265 -3.21 -16.08 -12.42
C SER A 265 -1.87 -15.37 -12.25
N ILE A 266 -1.62 -14.70 -11.11
CA ILE A 266 -0.32 -14.03 -10.89
C ILE A 266 0.81 -15.06 -10.74
N LEU A 267 0.58 -16.18 -10.06
CA LEU A 267 1.56 -17.26 -9.93
C LEU A 267 1.90 -17.86 -11.29
N LYS A 268 0.94 -17.99 -12.18
CA LYS A 268 1.19 -18.43 -13.57
C LYS A 268 2.09 -17.44 -14.32
N CYS A 269 1.81 -16.15 -14.26
CA CYS A 269 2.67 -15.12 -14.85
C CYS A 269 4.09 -15.14 -14.25
N MET A 270 4.21 -15.31 -12.95
CA MET A 270 5.51 -15.44 -12.27
C MET A 270 6.30 -16.66 -12.75
N GLN A 271 5.65 -17.83 -12.87
CA GLN A 271 6.30 -19.04 -13.35
C GLN A 271 6.83 -18.90 -14.78
N ARG A 272 6.01 -18.30 -15.66
CA ARG A 272 6.40 -18.06 -17.05
C ARG A 272 7.62 -17.14 -17.15
N ASN A 273 7.72 -16.17 -16.25
CA ASN A 273 8.71 -15.09 -16.29
C ASN A 273 9.77 -15.21 -15.19
N VAL A 274 9.97 -16.41 -14.63
CA VAL A 274 10.82 -16.66 -13.45
C VAL A 274 12.25 -16.15 -13.61
N ASP A 275 12.83 -16.26 -14.80
CA ASP A 275 14.22 -15.85 -15.06
C ASP A 275 14.44 -14.33 -15.02
N CYS A 276 13.39 -13.55 -15.29
CA CYS A 276 13.45 -12.09 -15.28
C CYS A 276 12.60 -11.43 -14.17
N LEU A 277 11.97 -12.21 -13.30
CA LEU A 277 11.11 -11.71 -12.22
C LEU A 277 11.94 -11.00 -11.16
N VAL A 278 11.56 -9.77 -10.83
CA VAL A 278 12.14 -8.92 -9.76
C VAL A 278 11.23 -8.88 -8.54
N GLU A 279 10.00 -8.43 -8.71
CA GLU A 279 9.02 -8.29 -7.62
C GLU A 279 7.62 -8.69 -8.11
N THR A 280 6.77 -9.14 -7.18
CA THR A 280 5.32 -9.19 -7.39
C THR A 280 4.62 -8.45 -6.27
N ASP A 281 3.65 -7.62 -6.63
CA ASP A 281 2.84 -6.86 -5.68
C ASP A 281 1.37 -6.93 -6.06
N THR A 282 0.65 -7.83 -5.39
CA THR A 282 -0.81 -7.96 -5.43
C THR A 282 -1.34 -8.37 -6.81
N ASP A 283 -1.33 -7.48 -7.77
CA ASP A 283 -1.93 -7.58 -9.10
C ASP A 283 -0.94 -7.35 -10.25
N GLY A 284 0.36 -7.22 -9.94
CA GLY A 284 1.38 -7.01 -10.93
C GLY A 284 2.68 -7.76 -10.69
N ILE A 285 3.49 -7.81 -11.74
CA ILE A 285 4.87 -8.28 -11.71
C ILE A 285 5.80 -7.20 -12.22
N VAL A 286 6.98 -7.11 -11.62
CA VAL A 286 8.10 -6.31 -12.12
C VAL A 286 9.18 -7.26 -12.64
N VAL A 287 9.69 -6.97 -13.83
CA VAL A 287 10.68 -7.79 -14.53
C VAL A 287 11.87 -6.95 -14.99
N ASP A 288 13.07 -7.58 -15.12
CA ASP A 288 14.30 -6.94 -15.59
C ASP A 288 14.57 -7.13 -17.08
N LYS A 289 13.57 -7.63 -17.83
CA LYS A 289 13.58 -7.77 -19.28
C LYS A 289 12.23 -7.40 -19.85
N PHE A 290 12.18 -6.75 -20.99
CA PHE A 290 10.94 -6.40 -21.67
C PHE A 290 10.09 -7.64 -21.98
N ILE A 291 8.82 -7.56 -21.64
CA ILE A 291 7.80 -8.56 -21.93
C ILE A 291 6.61 -7.85 -22.57
N GLU A 292 6.17 -8.37 -23.71
CA GLU A 292 5.00 -7.82 -24.41
C GLU A 292 3.70 -8.22 -23.70
N ALA A 293 2.97 -7.26 -23.14
CA ALA A 293 1.73 -7.50 -22.42
C ALA A 293 0.67 -8.26 -23.23
N ASN A 294 0.57 -7.98 -24.53
CA ASN A 294 -0.37 -8.68 -25.41
C ASN A 294 -0.04 -10.17 -25.56
N ALA A 295 1.25 -10.51 -25.68
CA ALA A 295 1.68 -11.92 -25.74
C ALA A 295 1.38 -12.66 -24.44
N GLU A 296 1.56 -12.00 -23.29
CA GLU A 296 1.19 -12.55 -21.98
C GLU A 296 -0.32 -12.76 -21.88
N ASN A 297 -1.13 -11.81 -22.34
CA ASN A 297 -2.59 -11.91 -22.33
C ASN A 297 -3.11 -13.06 -23.20
N ILE A 298 -2.55 -13.26 -24.40
CA ILE A 298 -2.91 -14.38 -25.28
C ILE A 298 -2.56 -15.70 -24.60
N TRP A 299 -1.39 -15.82 -24.01
CA TRP A 299 -0.98 -17.01 -23.29
C TRP A 299 -1.83 -17.28 -22.05
N LEU A 300 -2.09 -16.26 -21.20
CA LEU A 300 -2.90 -16.41 -20.00
C LEU A 300 -4.33 -16.81 -20.33
N LYS A 301 -4.90 -16.26 -21.41
CA LYS A 301 -6.21 -16.66 -21.90
C LYS A 301 -6.26 -18.16 -22.17
N LYS A 302 -5.24 -18.70 -22.84
CA LYS A 302 -5.15 -20.13 -23.11
C LYS A 302 -4.99 -20.95 -21.82
N GLU A 303 -4.17 -20.53 -20.88
CA GLU A 303 -4.01 -21.20 -19.58
C GLU A 303 -5.34 -21.27 -18.81
N ILE A 304 -6.14 -20.19 -18.84
CA ILE A 304 -7.46 -20.14 -18.21
C ILE A 304 -8.44 -21.08 -18.93
N GLU A 305 -8.45 -21.08 -20.27
CA GLU A 305 -9.28 -21.95 -21.08
C GLU A 305 -8.95 -23.42 -20.82
N ASP A 306 -7.68 -23.80 -20.92
CA ASP A 306 -7.21 -25.17 -20.74
C ASP A 306 -7.48 -25.71 -19.33
N LYS A 307 -7.30 -24.85 -18.30
CA LYS A 307 -7.45 -25.26 -16.89
C LYS A 307 -8.90 -25.26 -16.40
N PHE A 308 -9.67 -24.26 -16.79
CA PHE A 308 -11.01 -24.02 -16.25
C PHE A 308 -12.13 -24.13 -17.28
N ASP A 309 -11.81 -24.45 -18.52
CA ASP A 309 -12.79 -24.51 -19.61
C ASP A 309 -13.59 -23.20 -19.75
N ILE A 310 -12.90 -22.05 -19.66
CA ILE A 310 -13.47 -20.69 -19.76
C ILE A 310 -12.92 -20.01 -21.01
N THR A 311 -13.82 -19.74 -21.96
CA THR A 311 -13.47 -19.06 -23.22
C THR A 311 -13.56 -17.52 -23.13
N GLU A 312 -14.42 -17.00 -22.25
CA GLU A 312 -14.62 -15.56 -22.02
C GLU A 312 -13.76 -15.08 -20.85
N ASN A 313 -12.57 -14.58 -21.14
CA ASN A 313 -11.61 -14.09 -20.16
C ASN A 313 -11.53 -12.56 -20.12
N TYR A 314 -11.52 -11.97 -18.92
CA TYR A 314 -11.40 -10.54 -18.65
C TYR A 314 -10.12 -10.18 -17.89
N MET A 315 -9.25 -11.17 -17.64
CA MET A 315 -7.94 -10.95 -16.99
C MET A 315 -6.97 -10.41 -18.03
N GLU A 316 -6.66 -9.13 -17.96
CA GLU A 316 -5.78 -8.44 -18.90
C GLU A 316 -4.66 -7.73 -18.13
N LEU A 317 -3.41 -7.99 -18.54
CA LEU A 317 -2.21 -7.27 -18.11
C LEU A 317 -2.02 -6.04 -18.99
N GLU A 318 -1.71 -4.92 -18.36
CA GLU A 318 -1.31 -3.67 -18.99
C GLU A 318 0.14 -3.36 -18.61
N LEU A 319 0.89 -2.74 -19.51
CA LEU A 319 2.23 -2.22 -19.22
C LEU A 319 2.07 -0.89 -18.48
N GLU A 320 2.43 -0.82 -17.22
CA GLU A 320 2.38 0.40 -16.40
C GLU A 320 3.73 1.10 -16.30
N GLY A 321 4.85 0.35 -16.29
CA GLY A 321 6.21 0.85 -16.26
C GLY A 321 7.00 0.35 -17.46
N ASP A 322 7.76 1.21 -18.13
CA ASP A 322 8.41 0.93 -19.42
C ASP A 322 9.89 1.33 -19.44
N GLY A 323 10.72 0.47 -18.89
CA GLY A 323 12.17 0.61 -18.95
C GLY A 323 12.76 1.60 -17.92
N GLU A 324 12.07 1.88 -16.83
CA GLU A 324 12.55 2.76 -15.78
C GLU A 324 13.74 2.17 -15.02
N ARG A 325 14.71 3.01 -14.68
CA ARG A 325 15.77 2.65 -13.72
C ARG A 325 15.15 2.49 -12.33
N ALA A 326 15.48 1.41 -11.63
CA ALA A 326 14.92 1.14 -10.32
C ALA A 326 15.94 0.54 -9.34
N PHE A 327 15.69 0.73 -8.05
CA PHE A 327 16.43 0.09 -6.97
C PHE A 327 15.44 -0.57 -6.00
N PHE A 328 15.54 -1.89 -5.84
CA PHE A 328 14.72 -2.69 -4.93
C PHE A 328 15.53 -3.07 -3.69
N TYR A 329 15.01 -2.70 -2.51
CA TYR A 329 15.65 -2.99 -1.22
C TYR A 329 14.99 -4.16 -0.49
N LEU A 330 13.71 -4.07 -0.29
CA LEU A 330 12.85 -5.08 0.34
C LEU A 330 11.50 -5.08 -0.37
N MET A 331 10.72 -6.12 -0.13
CA MET A 331 9.34 -6.22 -0.61
C MET A 331 8.56 -4.92 -0.35
N LYS A 332 8.00 -4.32 -1.40
CA LYS A 332 7.30 -3.01 -1.39
C LYS A 332 8.16 -1.82 -0.95
N ASN A 333 9.49 -1.93 -0.97
CA ASN A 333 10.40 -0.84 -0.63
C ASN A 333 11.41 -0.68 -1.75
N TYR A 334 11.17 0.28 -2.63
CA TYR A 334 11.95 0.52 -3.83
C TYR A 334 11.96 2.00 -4.23
N VAL A 335 12.89 2.34 -5.10
CA VAL A 335 13.01 3.66 -5.74
C VAL A 335 12.91 3.46 -7.24
N ILE A 336 12.08 4.27 -7.90
CA ILE A 336 11.99 4.33 -9.37
C ILE A 336 12.40 5.73 -9.81
N GLU A 337 13.12 5.82 -10.90
CA GLU A 337 13.37 7.08 -11.59
C GLU A 337 12.28 7.29 -12.63
N ASP A 338 11.28 8.13 -12.30
CA ASP A 338 10.14 8.42 -13.17
C ASP A 338 10.54 9.28 -14.37
N GLU A 339 11.44 10.22 -14.14
CA GLU A 339 12.07 11.08 -15.15
C GLU A 339 13.54 11.27 -14.75
N PRO A 340 14.45 11.57 -15.67
CA PRO A 340 15.86 11.79 -15.35
C PRO A 340 16.07 12.73 -14.16
N GLY A 341 16.61 12.20 -13.08
CA GLY A 341 16.86 12.93 -11.82
C GLY A 341 15.64 13.13 -10.91
N LYS A 342 14.46 12.60 -11.26
CA LYS A 342 13.28 12.61 -10.40
C LYS A 342 12.97 11.19 -9.91
N TYR A 343 12.91 11.03 -8.61
CA TYR A 343 12.79 9.73 -7.96
C TYR A 343 11.51 9.60 -7.16
N SER A 344 10.72 8.56 -7.43
CA SER A 344 9.63 8.10 -6.58
C SER A 344 10.12 7.05 -5.60
N ILE A 345 10.01 7.37 -4.31
CA ILE A 345 10.41 6.47 -3.23
C ILE A 345 9.17 5.75 -2.70
N HIS A 346 9.19 4.42 -2.66
CA HIS A 346 8.10 3.58 -2.20
C HIS A 346 8.49 2.82 -0.93
N GLY A 347 7.48 2.57 -0.08
CA GLY A 347 7.59 1.78 1.13
C GLY A 347 8.15 2.52 2.35
N SER A 348 7.69 2.11 3.52
CA SER A 348 7.99 2.78 4.80
C SER A 348 9.44 2.66 5.24
N SER A 349 10.17 1.67 4.73
CA SER A 349 11.59 1.49 5.05
C SER A 349 12.50 2.49 4.34
N LEU A 350 12.08 3.02 3.19
CA LEU A 350 12.83 4.00 2.40
C LEU A 350 12.25 5.42 2.55
N LYS A 351 10.92 5.54 2.67
CA LYS A 351 10.28 6.85 2.92
C LYS A 351 10.63 7.40 4.29
N ALA A 352 11.32 8.52 4.30
CA ALA A 352 11.70 9.21 5.53
C ALA A 352 10.61 10.16 6.09
N SER A 353 9.34 9.97 5.74
CA SER A 353 8.24 10.90 6.03
C SER A 353 8.02 11.26 7.52
N ARG A 354 8.57 10.47 8.43
CA ARG A 354 8.55 10.73 9.89
C ARG A 354 9.95 10.83 10.49
N ALA A 355 10.96 10.62 9.67
CA ALA A 355 12.34 10.70 10.09
C ALA A 355 12.83 12.17 10.09
N SER A 356 13.94 12.39 10.79
CA SER A 356 14.64 13.66 10.74
C SER A 356 15.17 13.97 9.33
N LYS A 357 15.40 15.25 9.03
CA LYS A 357 16.03 15.65 7.76
C LYS A 357 17.41 15.02 7.57
N VAL A 358 18.11 14.70 8.68
CA VAL A 358 19.38 13.97 8.65
C VAL A 358 19.23 12.60 8.00
N VAL A 359 18.13 11.88 8.30
CA VAL A 359 17.81 10.58 7.69
C VAL A 359 17.38 10.75 6.23
N ASP A 360 16.54 11.73 5.94
CA ASP A 360 16.11 12.04 4.57
C ASP A 360 17.31 12.33 3.67
N ARG A 361 18.26 13.15 4.17
CA ARG A 361 19.54 13.41 3.47
C ARG A 361 20.33 12.14 3.21
N ALA A 362 20.44 11.24 4.20
CA ALA A 362 21.15 9.96 4.01
C ALA A 362 20.49 9.08 2.94
N VAL A 363 19.16 9.05 2.88
CA VAL A 363 18.44 8.31 1.83
C VAL A 363 18.68 8.95 0.46
N LYS A 364 18.60 10.27 0.34
CA LYS A 364 18.88 10.99 -0.92
C LYS A 364 20.31 10.74 -1.42
N LEU A 365 21.29 10.79 -0.54
CA LEU A 365 22.69 10.48 -0.87
C LEU A 365 22.87 9.02 -1.31
N GLY A 366 22.16 8.09 -0.67
CA GLY A 366 22.12 6.69 -1.10
C GLY A 366 21.52 6.52 -2.51
N ILE A 367 20.50 7.29 -2.85
CA ILE A 367 19.92 7.32 -4.20
C ILE A 367 20.93 7.87 -5.21
N GLU A 368 21.60 9.00 -4.90
CA GLU A 368 22.64 9.56 -5.76
C GLU A 368 23.80 8.58 -5.99
N TYR A 369 24.21 7.85 -4.96
CA TYR A 369 25.21 6.79 -5.09
C TYR A 369 24.79 5.70 -6.08
N ILE A 370 23.54 5.22 -5.97
CA ILE A 370 23.02 4.11 -6.80
C ILE A 370 22.75 4.57 -8.23
N PHE A 371 22.08 5.71 -8.42
CA PHE A 371 21.56 6.13 -9.74
C PHE A 371 22.54 7.02 -10.51
N ASN A 372 23.30 7.84 -9.82
CA ASN A 372 24.19 8.85 -10.41
C ASN A 372 25.66 8.53 -10.25
N ASN A 373 26.01 7.36 -9.68
CA ASN A 373 27.39 6.94 -9.42
C ASN A 373 28.19 7.96 -8.60
N LYS A 374 27.52 8.69 -7.67
CA LYS A 374 28.23 9.61 -6.76
C LYS A 374 29.32 8.85 -6.00
N PRO A 375 30.57 9.33 -5.90
CA PRO A 375 31.63 8.62 -5.21
C PRO A 375 31.27 8.30 -3.75
N MET A 376 31.66 7.12 -3.28
CA MET A 376 31.35 6.65 -1.93
C MET A 376 31.93 7.56 -0.84
N ASP A 377 33.15 8.04 -1.01
CA ASP A 377 33.83 8.96 -0.11
C ASP A 377 33.06 10.28 0.04
N GLU A 378 32.60 10.87 -1.07
CA GLU A 378 31.79 12.08 -1.04
C GLU A 378 30.46 11.86 -0.31
N VAL A 379 29.79 10.72 -0.58
CA VAL A 379 28.55 10.37 0.11
C VAL A 379 28.76 10.23 1.62
N MET A 380 29.82 9.52 2.02
CA MET A 380 30.10 9.29 3.42
C MET A 380 30.50 10.59 4.15
N GLU A 381 31.36 11.39 3.54
CA GLU A 381 31.75 12.69 4.10
C GLU A 381 30.51 13.58 4.28
N GLU A 382 29.70 13.74 3.25
CA GLU A 382 28.50 14.56 3.29
C GLU A 382 27.47 14.04 4.29
N ALA A 383 27.21 12.73 4.33
CA ALA A 383 26.20 12.13 5.20
C ALA A 383 26.53 12.30 6.70
N PHE A 384 27.81 12.22 7.07
CA PHE A 384 28.26 12.33 8.46
C PHE A 384 28.72 13.71 8.88
N ASN A 385 28.68 14.68 7.98
CA ASN A 385 28.97 16.08 8.31
C ASN A 385 27.73 16.77 8.90
N PHE A 386 27.74 16.97 10.21
CA PHE A 386 26.65 17.62 10.96
C PHE A 386 26.94 19.11 11.29
N SER A 387 28.07 19.66 10.85
CA SER A 387 28.55 21.00 11.26
C SER A 387 27.62 22.15 10.89
N ASN A 388 26.88 22.03 9.78
CA ASN A 388 25.98 23.07 9.28
C ASN A 388 24.49 22.79 9.57
N LEU A 389 24.21 21.77 10.37
CA LEU A 389 22.82 21.36 10.68
C LEU A 389 22.30 22.14 11.89
N LYS A 390 21.00 22.41 11.87
CA LYS A 390 20.26 23.04 12.96
C LYS A 390 19.52 21.97 13.78
N LEU A 391 19.06 22.35 14.96
CA LEU A 391 18.29 21.46 15.85
C LEU A 391 17.07 20.83 15.14
N GLU A 392 16.39 21.60 14.30
CA GLU A 392 15.21 21.17 13.55
C GLU A 392 15.50 20.05 12.55
N ASP A 393 16.75 19.91 12.09
CA ASP A 393 17.15 18.88 11.13
C ASP A 393 17.25 17.49 11.78
N PHE A 394 17.31 17.43 13.11
CA PHE A 394 17.39 16.20 13.90
C PHE A 394 16.02 15.75 14.44
N VAL A 395 14.97 16.55 14.26
CA VAL A 395 13.63 16.27 14.82
C VAL A 395 13.02 15.04 14.16
N GLU A 396 12.70 14.05 14.99
CA GLU A 396 11.91 12.91 14.63
C GLU A 396 10.45 13.11 15.06
N ARG A 397 9.51 12.43 14.38
CA ARG A 397 8.08 12.54 14.65
C ARG A 397 7.48 11.18 14.90
N VAL A 398 6.59 11.10 15.90
CA VAL A 398 5.82 9.90 16.19
C VAL A 398 4.35 10.23 16.38
N LYS A 399 3.48 9.42 15.79
CA LYS A 399 2.01 9.54 15.93
C LYS A 399 1.48 8.47 16.86
N LEU A 400 0.61 8.83 17.79
CA LEU A 400 -0.11 7.87 18.63
C LEU A 400 -1.14 7.12 17.79
N SER A 401 -0.99 5.80 17.73
CA SER A 401 -1.93 4.91 17.03
C SER A 401 -3.11 4.46 17.90
N LYS A 402 -2.97 4.57 19.22
CA LYS A 402 -3.94 4.19 20.24
C LYS A 402 -4.06 5.31 21.28
N GLU A 403 -5.08 5.27 22.12
CA GLU A 403 -5.11 6.09 23.32
C GLU A 403 -3.95 5.70 24.25
N PRO A 404 -3.37 6.65 25.02
CA PRO A 404 -2.24 6.34 25.91
C PRO A 404 -2.49 5.16 26.84
N ARG A 405 -3.71 5.02 27.37
CA ARG A 405 -4.13 3.91 28.26
C ARG A 405 -4.23 2.54 27.58
N GLU A 406 -4.22 2.50 26.26
CA GLU A 406 -4.36 1.27 25.48
C GLU A 406 -3.01 0.66 25.07
N TYR A 407 -1.89 1.25 25.50
CA TYR A 407 -0.56 0.70 25.27
C TYR A 407 -0.25 -0.34 26.34
N ASP A 408 0.01 -1.57 25.89
CA ASP A 408 0.28 -2.71 26.77
C ASP A 408 1.65 -2.61 27.48
N ASP A 409 2.63 -1.96 26.84
CA ASP A 409 3.96 -1.73 27.43
C ASP A 409 4.02 -0.34 28.08
N GLN A 410 4.02 -0.32 29.40
CA GLN A 410 4.16 0.92 30.17
C GLN A 410 5.51 1.64 29.96
N TYR A 411 6.48 0.95 29.37
CA TYR A 411 7.80 1.48 29.00
C TYR A 411 7.88 1.90 27.53
N ASP A 412 6.76 2.00 26.83
CA ASP A 412 6.74 2.52 25.47
C ASP A 412 7.18 4.00 25.46
N PHE A 413 8.19 4.32 24.65
CA PHE A 413 8.75 5.68 24.61
C PHE A 413 7.71 6.75 24.24
N ARG A 414 6.65 6.38 23.53
CA ARG A 414 5.55 7.28 23.19
C ARG A 414 4.82 7.79 24.42
N LEU A 415 4.69 6.96 25.46
CA LEU A 415 4.07 7.38 26.73
C LEU A 415 4.94 8.36 27.51
N PHE A 416 6.26 8.30 27.33
CA PHE A 416 7.15 9.32 27.90
C PHE A 416 6.98 10.64 27.20
N LEU A 417 6.91 10.62 25.88
CA LEU A 417 6.70 11.83 25.10
C LEU A 417 5.33 12.44 25.44
N VAL A 418 4.29 11.63 25.60
CA VAL A 418 2.97 12.12 26.07
C VAL A 418 3.12 12.92 27.35
N ARG A 419 3.76 12.37 28.39
CA ARG A 419 3.95 13.05 29.68
C ARG A 419 4.75 14.34 29.53
N GLN A 420 5.83 14.32 28.76
CA GLN A 420 6.65 15.51 28.51
C GLN A 420 5.83 16.60 27.79
N VAL A 421 5.02 16.23 26.79
CA VAL A 421 4.19 17.20 26.07
C VAL A 421 3.11 17.76 26.98
N GLU A 422 2.40 16.92 27.72
CA GLU A 422 1.35 17.34 28.66
C GLU A 422 1.89 18.27 29.74
N GLU A 423 3.03 17.94 30.32
CA GLU A 423 3.71 18.79 31.32
C GLU A 423 4.11 20.14 30.74
N LYS A 424 4.72 20.15 29.54
CA LYS A 424 5.22 21.39 28.92
C LYS A 424 4.11 22.29 28.38
N THR A 425 3.03 21.68 27.87
CA THR A 425 1.98 22.43 27.15
C THR A 425 0.68 22.55 27.90
N GLY A 426 0.44 21.74 28.94
CA GLY A 426 -0.83 21.64 29.64
C GLY A 426 -1.97 20.98 28.81
N GLN A 427 -1.67 20.42 27.65
CA GLN A 427 -2.64 19.80 26.76
C GLN A 427 -2.73 18.29 27.02
N VAL A 428 -3.93 17.74 27.09
CA VAL A 428 -4.15 16.30 27.15
C VAL A 428 -3.92 15.69 25.76
N ILE A 429 -3.05 14.68 25.69
CA ILE A 429 -2.63 14.06 24.44
C ILE A 429 -3.36 12.73 24.23
N GLY A 430 -4.06 12.60 23.11
CA GLY A 430 -4.84 11.42 22.74
C GLY A 430 -4.41 10.79 21.43
N LYS A 431 -5.12 9.73 21.05
CA LYS A 431 -4.94 9.01 19.77
C LYS A 431 -4.96 9.98 18.58
N GLY A 432 -4.05 9.76 17.65
CA GLY A 432 -3.94 10.58 16.45
C GLY A 432 -2.96 11.74 16.58
N THR A 433 -2.59 12.15 17.81
CA THR A 433 -1.65 13.26 18.03
C THR A 433 -0.25 12.87 17.54
N GLN A 434 0.39 13.79 16.82
CA GLN A 434 1.76 13.70 16.41
C GLN A 434 2.65 14.49 17.38
N MET A 435 3.73 13.87 17.83
CA MET A 435 4.69 14.47 18.76
C MET A 435 6.06 14.52 18.11
N SER A 436 6.75 15.65 18.28
CA SER A 436 8.11 15.89 17.79
C SER A 436 9.14 15.71 18.91
N TYR A 437 10.19 14.96 18.66
CA TYR A 437 11.22 14.67 19.63
C TYR A 437 12.61 14.61 19.02
N VAL A 438 13.61 14.69 19.87
CA VAL A 438 15.02 14.42 19.54
C VAL A 438 15.63 13.47 20.56
N MET A 439 16.74 12.86 20.18
CA MET A 439 17.55 12.05 21.09
C MET A 439 18.62 12.92 21.74
N THR A 440 18.67 12.94 23.06
CA THR A 440 19.66 13.71 23.84
C THR A 440 20.70 12.82 24.51
N LYS A 441 21.89 13.35 24.81
CA LYS A 441 22.98 12.66 25.52
C LYS A 441 22.58 12.30 26.93
N ASP A 442 21.97 13.27 27.61
CA ASP A 442 21.60 13.17 29.01
C ASP A 442 20.09 13.30 29.17
N ARG A 443 19.61 12.88 30.32
CA ARG A 443 18.23 13.06 30.75
C ARG A 443 18.00 14.52 31.11
N LEU A 444 17.64 15.35 30.13
CA LEU A 444 17.29 16.74 30.41
C LEU A 444 16.06 16.78 31.33
N PRO A 445 15.93 17.69 32.20
CA PRO A 445 15.47 17.87 33.59
C PRO A 445 14.44 16.88 34.15
N PHE A 446 14.42 15.61 33.72
CA PHE A 446 13.38 14.63 34.05
C PHE A 446 13.87 13.49 34.93
N GLU A 447 14.56 13.77 36.03
CA GLU A 447 14.91 12.75 37.03
C GLU A 447 13.70 11.93 37.49
N GLN A 448 12.51 12.56 37.57
CA GLN A 448 11.26 11.89 37.92
C GLN A 448 10.80 10.83 36.91
N PHE A 449 11.28 10.88 35.68
CA PHE A 449 10.95 9.90 34.64
C PHE A 449 12.06 8.87 34.41
N SER A 450 13.13 8.89 35.19
CA SER A 450 14.29 8.02 35.04
C SER A 450 13.94 6.53 35.07
N GLN A 451 12.94 6.14 35.86
CA GLN A 451 12.45 4.76 35.97
C GLN A 451 11.81 4.18 34.70
N TYR A 452 11.55 5.03 33.71
CA TYR A 452 10.84 4.66 32.49
C TYR A 452 11.74 4.53 31.25
N TYR A 453 13.04 4.78 31.36
CA TYR A 453 13.94 4.64 30.22
C TYR A 453 14.35 3.20 29.99
N LYS A 454 13.93 2.65 28.85
CA LYS A 454 14.39 1.35 28.36
C LYS A 454 15.57 1.57 27.40
N ASN A 455 16.67 0.86 27.60
CA ASN A 455 17.84 0.86 26.69
C ASN A 455 18.66 2.15 26.64
N ASP A 456 18.83 2.89 27.71
CA ASP A 456 19.66 4.09 27.82
C ASP A 456 19.43 5.17 26.72
N ARG A 457 18.23 5.17 26.13
CA ARG A 457 17.83 6.14 25.11
C ARG A 457 17.00 7.26 25.73
N HIS A 458 17.43 8.50 25.49
CA HIS A 458 16.77 9.66 26.05
C HIS A 458 15.93 10.37 24.98
N TYR A 459 14.67 9.94 24.83
CA TYR A 459 13.67 10.59 23.97
C TYR A 459 13.20 11.89 24.62
N THR A 460 13.53 13.03 24.03
CA THR A 460 13.22 14.33 24.61
C THR A 460 12.30 15.13 23.70
N PHE A 461 11.17 15.62 24.24
CA PHE A 461 10.27 16.49 23.50
C PHE A 461 11.02 17.75 23.05
N ILE A 462 10.91 18.11 21.77
CA ILE A 462 11.75 19.14 21.15
C ILE A 462 11.74 20.49 21.91
N LYS A 463 10.59 20.87 22.49
CA LYS A 463 10.47 22.14 23.23
C LYS A 463 11.26 22.21 24.56
N TYR A 464 11.88 21.11 24.97
CA TYR A 464 12.79 21.10 26.13
C TYR A 464 14.26 21.25 25.72
N VAL A 465 14.59 21.17 24.44
CA VAL A 465 15.95 21.25 23.94
C VAL A 465 16.18 22.63 23.32
N THR A 466 17.19 23.34 23.80
CA THR A 466 17.52 24.68 23.35
C THR A 466 18.92 24.75 22.71
N ASN A 467 19.75 23.75 22.96
CA ASN A 467 21.11 23.68 22.44
C ASN A 467 21.31 22.42 21.62
N ILE A 468 21.87 22.54 20.42
CA ILE A 468 22.21 21.41 19.55
C ILE A 468 23.28 20.50 20.21
N ASP A 469 24.11 21.03 21.11
CA ASP A 469 25.12 20.26 21.83
C ASP A 469 24.52 19.21 22.79
N ASP A 470 23.24 19.34 23.14
CA ASP A 470 22.54 18.38 23.98
C ASP A 470 22.18 17.11 23.21
N LEU A 471 22.23 17.12 21.88
CA LEU A 471 21.88 15.98 21.04
C LEU A 471 22.86 14.81 21.18
N ASP A 472 22.32 13.59 21.20
CA ASP A 472 23.12 12.37 21.04
C ASP A 472 23.55 12.20 19.58
N THR A 473 24.65 12.82 19.21
CA THR A 473 25.20 12.74 17.85
C THR A 473 25.57 11.31 17.45
N ASN A 474 25.94 10.44 18.40
CA ASN A 474 26.25 9.04 18.11
C ASN A 474 25.00 8.27 17.69
N TYR A 475 23.86 8.53 18.33
CA TYR A 475 22.58 7.97 17.89
C TYR A 475 22.28 8.36 16.43
N TYR A 476 22.41 9.64 16.09
CA TYR A 476 22.13 10.11 14.71
C TYR A 476 23.13 9.57 13.69
N LYS A 477 24.40 9.43 14.05
CA LYS A 477 25.39 8.75 13.19
C LYS A 477 25.02 7.29 12.95
N GLN A 478 24.58 6.55 13.98
CA GLN A 478 24.09 5.19 13.83
C GLN A 478 22.85 5.13 12.94
N LEU A 479 21.94 6.11 13.09
CA LEU A 479 20.71 6.18 12.30
C LEU A 479 21.00 6.48 10.82
N VAL A 480 21.93 7.40 10.52
CA VAL A 480 22.46 7.67 9.18
C VAL A 480 23.08 6.41 8.59
N ASN A 481 23.99 5.77 9.32
CA ASN A 481 24.66 4.55 8.87
C ASN A 481 23.65 3.44 8.53
N LYS A 482 22.67 3.21 9.40
CA LYS A 482 21.57 2.24 9.16
C LYS A 482 20.80 2.54 7.88
N ASN A 483 20.61 3.79 7.51
CA ASN A 483 19.92 4.17 6.29
C ASN A 483 20.80 4.02 5.05
N LEU A 484 22.07 4.37 5.13
CA LEU A 484 23.05 4.16 4.06
C LEU A 484 23.30 2.68 3.78
N MET A 485 23.27 1.82 4.81
CA MET A 485 23.40 0.36 4.64
C MET A 485 22.32 -0.24 3.72
N LYS A 486 21.17 0.41 3.58
CA LYS A 486 20.13 -0.02 2.63
C LYS A 486 20.60 0.06 1.18
N PHE A 487 21.54 0.95 0.89
CA PHE A 487 22.14 1.18 -0.42
C PHE A 487 23.53 0.51 -0.56
N GLY A 488 23.89 -0.38 0.36
CA GLY A 488 25.18 -1.08 0.35
C GLY A 488 26.35 -0.26 0.90
N LEU A 489 26.09 0.91 1.48
CA LEU A 489 27.08 1.78 2.09
C LEU A 489 27.13 1.57 3.60
N SER A 490 28.31 1.43 4.21
CA SER A 490 28.44 1.35 5.65
C SER A 490 29.71 2.04 6.15
N LEU A 491 29.63 2.58 7.36
CA LEU A 491 30.78 3.24 8.00
C LEU A 491 31.95 2.26 8.21
N GLU A 492 31.65 1.01 8.53
CA GLU A 492 32.65 -0.04 8.72
C GLU A 492 33.42 -0.34 7.43
N THR A 493 32.70 -0.44 6.32
CA THR A 493 33.30 -0.67 5.00
C THR A 493 34.16 0.54 4.58
N TYR A 494 33.66 1.75 4.83
CA TYR A 494 34.39 2.98 4.53
C TYR A 494 35.70 3.10 5.32
N GLN A 495 35.68 2.85 6.62
CA GLN A 495 36.87 2.87 7.48
C GLN A 495 37.90 1.80 7.09
N GLN A 496 37.46 0.63 6.61
CA GLN A 496 38.37 -0.40 6.10
C GLN A 496 39.08 0.04 4.82
N ILE A 497 38.39 0.74 3.93
CA ILE A 497 38.98 1.26 2.68
C ILE A 497 40.02 2.37 2.99
N ASP A 498 39.73 3.22 3.96
CA ASP A 498 40.67 4.29 4.38
C ASP A 498 41.97 3.71 4.97
N ILE A 499 41.90 2.58 5.67
CA ILE A 499 43.10 1.86 6.18
C ILE A 499 43.91 1.25 5.04
N PHE A 500 43.29 0.90 3.91
CA PHE A 500 43.90 0.29 2.73
C PHE A 500 44.06 1.27 1.56
N ALA A 501 43.99 2.57 1.78
CA ALA A 501 44.18 3.62 0.77
C ALA A 501 45.57 3.51 0.10
N GLY A 502 45.67 2.71 -0.94
CA GLY A 502 46.89 2.34 -1.68
C GLY A 502 46.76 1.00 -2.44
N ILE A 503 45.71 0.25 -2.23
CA ILE A 503 45.43 -1.00 -2.94
C ILE A 503 44.17 -0.78 -3.76
N ASP A 504 44.31 -0.89 -5.08
CA ASP A 504 43.21 -0.83 -6.05
C ASP A 504 42.27 -2.02 -5.81
N ILE A 505 41.28 -1.85 -4.95
CA ILE A 505 40.26 -2.84 -4.69
C ILE A 505 39.12 -2.55 -5.67
N ASN A 506 39.11 -3.30 -6.75
CA ASN A 506 37.94 -3.47 -7.61
C ASN A 506 36.81 -4.09 -6.76
N THR A 507 36.12 -3.25 -5.96
CA THR A 507 35.00 -3.68 -5.13
C THR A 507 33.79 -3.92 -6.03
N GLU A 508 33.66 -5.15 -6.53
CA GLU A 508 32.36 -5.66 -6.96
C GLU A 508 31.36 -5.38 -5.81
N ARG A 509 30.30 -4.64 -6.11
CA ARG A 509 29.21 -4.37 -5.18
C ARG A 509 28.78 -5.69 -4.55
N LYS A 510 29.03 -5.87 -3.25
CA LYS A 510 28.55 -7.08 -2.56
C LYS A 510 27.02 -7.04 -2.58
N PRO A 511 26.35 -8.06 -3.12
CA PRO A 511 24.89 -8.11 -3.11
C PRO A 511 24.41 -8.08 -1.65
N ILE A 512 23.48 -7.19 -1.36
CA ILE A 512 22.73 -7.16 -0.10
C ILE A 512 22.12 -8.55 0.08
N LYS A 513 22.18 -9.10 1.30
CA LYS A 513 21.80 -10.50 1.62
C LYS A 513 20.61 -10.96 0.78
N LYS A 514 20.84 -11.96 -0.07
CA LYS A 514 19.80 -12.59 -0.88
C LYS A 514 18.64 -13.01 0.01
N ASN A 515 17.46 -12.45 -0.22
CA ASN A 515 16.23 -13.04 0.26
C ASN A 515 16.13 -14.46 -0.30
N LYS A 516 15.44 -15.35 0.42
CA LYS A 516 15.36 -16.78 0.13
C LYS A 516 15.20 -17.07 -1.36
N PRO A 517 15.92 -18.08 -1.90
CA PRO A 517 15.81 -18.47 -3.31
C PRO A 517 14.36 -18.75 -3.74
N LEU A 518 14.10 -18.64 -5.04
CA LEU A 518 12.84 -18.99 -5.71
C LEU A 518 12.28 -20.40 -5.39
N ASP A 519 13.09 -21.27 -4.80
CA ASP A 519 12.67 -22.59 -4.28
C ASP A 519 11.49 -22.54 -3.28
N THR A 520 11.10 -21.33 -2.85
CA THR A 520 9.93 -21.13 -1.98
C THR A 520 8.66 -20.66 -2.68
N VAL A 521 8.67 -20.45 -4.00
CA VAL A 521 7.42 -20.43 -4.76
C VAL A 521 6.93 -21.86 -4.78
N PRO A 522 5.76 -22.17 -4.20
CA PRO A 522 5.29 -23.55 -4.17
C PRO A 522 4.92 -23.98 -5.59
N MET A 523 5.91 -24.44 -6.35
CA MET A 523 5.76 -24.95 -7.73
C MET A 523 4.76 -26.12 -7.79
N GLU A 524 4.53 -26.78 -6.65
CA GLU A 524 3.61 -27.92 -6.52
C GLU A 524 2.13 -27.54 -6.36
N GLN A 525 1.82 -26.25 -6.16
CA GLN A 525 0.45 -25.79 -5.84
C GLN A 525 -0.37 -25.35 -7.06
N ILE A 526 0.17 -25.49 -8.30
CA ILE A 526 -0.49 -24.93 -9.48
C ILE A 526 -0.93 -26.01 -10.46
#